data_ebb241804b3516de49a8732794db9064
#
_entry.id   ebb241804b3516de49a8732794db9064
#
_cell.length_a   1.000
_cell.length_b   1.000
_cell.length_c   1.000
_cell.angle_alpha   90.00
_cell.angle_beta   90.00
_cell.angle_gamma   90.00
#
_symmetry.space_group_name_H-M   'P 1'
#
loop_
_entity.id
_entity.type
_entity.pdbx_description
1 polymer ?
#
loop_
_entity_poly.entity_id
_entity_poly.type
_entity_poly.pdbx_seq_one_letter_code
_entity_poly.pdbx_strand_id
1 'polypeptide(L)'
;MSITLYHVTWCPECEVVRRKLEDLQIEYEHVIVPDFRPMRKVVHEVSGQYYVPVLKDGDIVLTETDDIIDHLGKTYGQERIASS
;
A
#
# COMPACT_ATOMS: atom_id res chain seq x y z
N MET A 1 11.32 9.43 -3.47
CA MET A 1 10.97 8.52 -2.37
C MET A 1 10.22 7.35 -2.96
N SER A 2 10.46 6.17 -2.46
CA SER A 2 9.84 5.00 -3.04
C SER A 2 8.74 4.45 -2.15
N ILE A 3 7.65 4.09 -2.81
CA ILE A 3 6.52 3.44 -2.17
C ILE A 3 6.54 1.98 -2.57
N THR A 4 6.36 1.10 -1.62
CA THR A 4 6.26 -0.33 -1.87
C THR A 4 4.95 -0.85 -1.33
N LEU A 5 4.22 -1.59 -2.16
CA LEU A 5 2.96 -2.20 -1.76
C LEU A 5 3.14 -3.72 -1.72
N TYR A 6 2.85 -4.30 -0.57
CA TYR A 6 2.84 -5.76 -0.40
C TYR A 6 1.39 -6.21 -0.51
N HIS A 7 1.10 -7.08 -1.48
CA HIS A 7 -0.29 -7.42 -1.78
C HIS A 7 -0.41 -8.81 -2.40
N VAL A 8 -1.66 -9.25 -2.53
CA VAL A 8 -2.01 -10.41 -3.36
C VAL A 8 -3.01 -9.96 -4.42
N THR A 9 -3.06 -10.69 -5.53
CA THR A 9 -3.83 -10.23 -6.69
C THR A 9 -5.34 -10.33 -6.49
N TRP A 10 -5.78 -11.28 -5.67
CA TRP A 10 -7.22 -11.55 -5.47
C TRP A 10 -7.83 -10.78 -4.31
N CYS A 11 -7.06 -10.03 -3.56
CA CYS A 11 -7.53 -9.36 -2.34
C CYS A 11 -8.29 -8.07 -2.70
N PRO A 12 -9.56 -7.95 -2.30
CA PRO A 12 -10.34 -6.73 -2.60
C PRO A 12 -9.76 -5.48 -1.95
N GLU A 13 -9.23 -5.59 -0.74
CA GLU A 13 -8.63 -4.44 -0.06
C GLU A 13 -7.35 -4.01 -0.75
N CYS A 14 -6.55 -4.97 -1.22
CA CYS A 14 -5.36 -4.66 -1.99
C CYS A 14 -5.73 -3.94 -3.28
N GLU A 15 -6.83 -4.35 -3.92
CA GLU A 15 -7.30 -3.70 -5.13
C GLU A 15 -7.67 -2.25 -4.88
N VAL A 16 -8.32 -1.95 -3.76
CA VAL A 16 -8.66 -0.58 -3.40
C VAL A 16 -7.40 0.29 -3.31
N VAL A 17 -6.37 -0.24 -2.69
CA VAL A 17 -5.10 0.50 -2.57
C VAL A 17 -4.45 0.68 -3.95
N ARG A 18 -4.44 -0.36 -4.78
CA ARG A 18 -3.88 -0.25 -6.12
C ARG A 18 -4.59 0.81 -6.94
N ARG A 19 -5.92 0.85 -6.86
CA ARG A 19 -6.71 1.85 -7.58
C ARG A 19 -6.41 3.26 -7.10
N LYS A 20 -6.24 3.43 -5.80
CA LYS A 20 -5.89 4.74 -5.24
C LYS A 20 -4.54 5.21 -5.77
N LEU A 21 -3.56 4.32 -5.79
CA LEU A 21 -2.23 4.66 -6.32
C LEU A 21 -2.31 5.05 -7.80
N GLU A 22 -3.11 4.34 -8.58
CA GLU A 22 -3.30 4.63 -9.99
C GLU A 22 -4.03 5.95 -10.20
N ASP A 23 -5.06 6.21 -9.41
CA ASP A 23 -5.82 7.45 -9.50
C ASP A 23 -4.95 8.67 -9.22
N LEU A 24 -4.03 8.54 -8.30
CA LEU A 24 -3.11 9.62 -7.93
C LEU A 24 -1.88 9.66 -8.82
N GLN A 25 -1.78 8.71 -9.77
CA GLN A 25 -0.64 8.60 -10.69
C GLN A 25 0.69 8.48 -9.95
N ILE A 26 0.69 7.68 -8.89
CA ILE A 26 1.87 7.44 -8.08
C ILE A 26 2.59 6.21 -8.62
N GLU A 27 3.88 6.33 -8.86
CA GLU A 27 4.71 5.19 -9.18
C GLU A 27 5.05 4.45 -7.91
N TYR A 28 4.95 3.13 -7.95
CA TYR A 28 5.24 2.33 -6.77
C TYR A 28 5.76 0.97 -7.18
N GLU A 29 6.53 0.39 -6.28
CA GLU A 29 6.98 -0.99 -6.43
C GLU A 29 5.95 -1.89 -5.75
N HIS A 30 5.68 -3.04 -6.33
CA HIS A 30 4.75 -3.97 -5.70
C HIS A 30 5.41 -5.31 -5.52
N VAL A 31 5.12 -5.93 -4.38
CA VAL A 31 5.62 -7.25 -4.01
C VAL A 31 4.41 -8.15 -3.82
N ILE A 32 4.26 -9.14 -4.69
CA ILE A 32 3.19 -10.12 -4.56
C ILE A 32 3.66 -11.19 -3.58
N VAL A 33 2.87 -11.41 -2.55
CA VAL A 33 3.22 -12.34 -1.48
C VAL A 33 2.39 -13.61 -1.58
N PRO A 34 2.82 -14.70 -0.92
CA PRO A 34 2.06 -15.96 -0.95
C PRO A 34 0.65 -15.79 -0.38
N ASP A 35 -0.28 -16.61 -0.87
CA ASP A 35 -1.65 -16.58 -0.38
C ASP A 35 -1.75 -17.09 1.06
N PHE A 36 -0.90 -18.03 1.43
CA PHE A 36 -0.90 -18.60 2.76
C PHE A 36 -0.16 -17.68 3.74
N ARG A 37 -0.89 -17.12 4.69
CA ARG A 37 -0.36 -16.10 5.60
C ARG A 37 0.96 -16.46 6.29
N PRO A 38 1.12 -17.66 6.89
CA PRO A 38 2.38 -17.98 7.57
C PRO A 38 3.61 -17.96 6.66
N MET A 39 3.40 -17.99 5.35
CA MET A 39 4.50 -17.95 4.38
C MET A 39 4.89 -16.54 3.97
N ARG A 40 4.21 -15.52 4.50
CA ARG A 40 4.46 -14.11 4.15
C ARG A 40 5.53 -13.51 5.04
N LYS A 41 6.72 -14.07 5.00
CA LYS A 41 7.81 -13.61 5.86
C LYS A 41 8.19 -12.17 5.63
N VAL A 42 8.21 -11.75 4.38
CA VAL A 42 8.58 -10.37 4.04
C VAL A 42 7.59 -9.37 4.62
N VAL A 43 6.30 -9.72 4.62
CA VAL A 43 5.28 -8.86 5.22
C VAL A 43 5.49 -8.75 6.72
N HIS A 44 5.78 -9.86 7.37
CA HIS A 44 6.03 -9.86 8.80
C HIS A 44 7.28 -9.05 9.16
N GLU A 45 8.33 -9.15 8.37
CA GLU A 45 9.55 -8.39 8.62
C GLU A 45 9.31 -6.88 8.51
N VAL A 46 8.46 -6.47 7.60
CA VAL A 46 8.18 -5.05 7.37
C VAL A 46 7.19 -4.50 8.38
N SER A 47 6.14 -5.25 8.70
CA SER A 47 4.99 -4.72 9.43
C SER A 47 4.73 -5.37 10.79
N GLY A 48 5.38 -6.50 11.09
CA GLY A 48 5.15 -7.23 12.32
C GLY A 48 3.88 -8.08 12.30
N GLN A 49 3.23 -8.21 11.16
CA GLN A 49 2.02 -9.01 11.01
C GLN A 49 2.02 -9.69 9.63
N TYR A 50 1.02 -10.54 9.37
CA TYR A 50 1.00 -11.35 8.15
C TYR A 50 -0.11 -10.96 7.18
N TYR A 51 -0.84 -9.90 7.45
CA TYR A 51 -1.97 -9.48 6.62
C TYR A 51 -1.52 -8.50 5.55
N VAL A 52 -2.24 -8.49 4.45
CA VAL A 52 -2.08 -7.51 3.37
C VAL A 52 -3.38 -6.75 3.21
N PRO A 53 -3.38 -5.54 2.65
CA PRO A 53 -2.23 -4.84 2.07
C PRO A 53 -1.33 -4.21 3.13
N VAL A 54 -0.05 -4.07 2.81
CA VAL A 54 0.89 -3.28 3.60
C VAL A 54 1.54 -2.29 2.67
N LEU A 55 1.55 -1.03 3.05
CA LEU A 55 2.21 0.02 2.28
C LEU A 55 3.39 0.56 3.07
N LYS A 56 4.52 0.62 2.42
CA LYS A 56 5.73 1.24 2.98
C LYS A 56 6.07 2.47 2.17
N ASP A 57 6.14 3.62 2.82
CA ASP A 57 6.50 4.88 2.18
C ASP A 57 7.66 5.48 2.98
N GLY A 58 8.88 5.25 2.50
CA GLY A 58 10.07 5.62 3.25
C GLY A 58 10.11 4.85 4.57
N ASP A 59 10.05 5.56 5.68
CA ASP A 59 10.03 4.96 7.01
C ASP A 59 8.63 4.67 7.53
N ILE A 60 7.61 5.11 6.79
CA ILE A 60 6.22 4.92 7.20
C ILE A 60 5.74 3.55 6.74
N VAL A 61 5.17 2.78 7.66
CA VAL A 61 4.58 1.48 7.36
C VAL A 61 3.14 1.49 7.81
N LEU A 62 2.22 1.25 6.88
CA LEU A 62 0.78 1.26 7.16
C LEU A 62 0.20 -0.10 6.82
N THR A 63 -0.66 -0.61 7.70
CA THR A 63 -1.22 -1.95 7.58
C THR A 63 -2.73 -1.97 7.43
N GLU A 64 -3.40 -0.86 7.71
CA GLU A 64 -4.84 -0.77 7.60
C GLU A 64 -5.21 -0.08 6.29
N THR A 65 -6.17 -0.64 5.57
CA THR A 65 -6.58 -0.09 4.27
C THR A 65 -7.00 1.37 4.37
N ASP A 66 -7.81 1.70 5.39
CA ASP A 66 -8.29 3.07 5.56
C ASP A 66 -7.14 4.04 5.84
N ASP A 67 -6.17 3.62 6.63
CA ASP A 67 -5.00 4.43 6.93
C ASP A 67 -4.15 4.65 5.69
N ILE A 68 -4.01 3.61 4.87
CA ILE A 68 -3.25 3.70 3.61
C ILE A 68 -3.92 4.70 2.67
N ILE A 69 -5.22 4.58 2.49
CA ILE A 69 -5.97 5.47 1.60
C ILE A 69 -5.88 6.91 2.10
N ASP A 70 -6.04 7.11 3.40
CA ASP A 70 -5.96 8.44 4.00
C ASP A 70 -4.57 9.05 3.82
N HIS A 71 -3.53 8.26 4.05
CA HIS A 71 -2.15 8.72 3.89
C HIS A 71 -1.88 9.14 2.44
N LEU A 72 -2.30 8.32 1.49
CA LEU A 72 -2.09 8.61 0.07
C LEU A 72 -2.86 9.87 -0.34
N GLY A 73 -4.08 10.01 0.11
CA GLY A 73 -4.89 11.17 -0.19
C GLY A 73 -4.30 12.46 0.38
N LYS A 74 -3.86 12.43 1.62
CA LYS A 74 -3.29 13.60 2.27
C LYS A 74 -1.91 13.97 1.76
N THR A 75 -1.10 12.96 1.48
CA THR A 75 0.30 13.20 1.10
C THR A 75 0.45 13.54 -0.38
N TYR A 76 -0.29 12.85 -1.24
CA TYR A 76 -0.12 12.95 -2.68
C TYR A 76 -1.32 13.58 -3.38
N GLY A 77 -2.49 13.46 -2.79
CA GLY A 77 -3.71 14.00 -3.39
C GLY A 77 -3.81 15.51 -3.31
N GLN A 78 -3.18 16.12 -2.33
CA GLN A 78 -3.26 17.57 -2.13
C GLN A 78 -2.70 18.36 -3.31
N GLU A 79 -1.66 17.85 -3.94
CA GLU A 79 -1.10 18.52 -5.11
C GLU A 79 -2.10 18.60 -6.24
N ARG A 80 -2.89 17.55 -6.45
CA ARG A 80 -3.91 17.52 -7.49
C ARG A 80 -5.02 18.53 -7.20
N ILE A 81 -5.42 18.58 -5.94
CA ILE A 81 -6.47 19.52 -5.51
C ILE A 81 -5.97 20.95 -5.68
N ALA A 82 -4.75 21.20 -5.29
CA ALA A 82 -4.17 22.55 -5.37
C ALA A 82 -4.02 23.01 -6.83
N SER A 83 -3.80 22.08 -7.74
CA SER A 83 -3.62 22.42 -9.14
C SER A 83 -4.94 22.51 -9.90
N SER A 84 -6.01 22.11 -9.31
CA SER A 84 -7.32 22.20 -9.91
C SER A 84 -8.05 23.46 -9.44
#